data_b909cc09536dac99d930e55d280fa2d7
#
_entry.id   b909cc09536dac99d930e55d280fa2d7
#
_cell.length_a   1.000
_cell.length_b   1.000
_cell.length_c   1.000
_cell.angle_alpha   90.00
_cell.angle_beta   90.00
_cell.angle_gamma   90.00
#
_symmetry.space_group_name_H-M   'P 1'
#
loop_
_entity.id
_entity.type
_entity.pdbx_description
1 polymer ?
#
loop_
_entity_poly.entity_id
_entity_poly.type
_entity_poly.pdbx_seq_one_letter_code
_entity_poly.pdbx_strand_id
1 'polypeptide(L)'
;MTWTHKQFAQYEINETYFDRLVELYDPRKYTNTTYASRGFWAGSRWYGDVVMTCPARRTAHWVSPHQNVFLYFFRHEYKVLPIIEKVAKAPLGVFHGSELGLVFDVPIILDAAEEQLSKAVIQFWTSFARTGRPVSEGQEWPAWSIEKDEVLALDVPMQVVNHSQIGKAEVCDFFDSIGPL
;
A
#
# COMPACT_ATOMS: atom_id res chain seq x y z
N MET A 1 8.52 1.70 22.15
CA MET A 1 9.06 0.41 21.74
C MET A 1 10.35 0.71 21.00
N THR A 2 11.48 0.31 21.53
CA THR A 2 12.76 0.43 20.84
C THR A 2 12.90 -0.79 19.93
N TRP A 3 13.15 -0.54 18.67
CA TRP A 3 13.51 -1.59 17.73
C TRP A 3 14.81 -2.24 18.20
N THR A 4 14.81 -3.56 18.32
CA THR A 4 16.03 -4.29 18.73
C THR A 4 16.46 -5.20 17.59
N HIS A 5 17.76 -5.43 17.46
CA HIS A 5 18.33 -6.40 16.53
C HIS A 5 17.63 -7.75 16.59
N LYS A 6 17.14 -8.14 17.77
CA LYS A 6 16.43 -9.40 17.98
C LYS A 6 15.09 -9.50 17.21
N GLN A 7 14.42 -8.37 16.96
CA GLN A 7 13.16 -8.35 16.22
C GLN A 7 13.36 -8.53 14.71
N PHE A 8 14.53 -8.18 14.20
CA PHE A 8 14.89 -8.32 12.80
C PHE A 8 15.71 -9.56 12.50
N ALA A 9 16.30 -10.21 13.52
CA ALA A 9 17.12 -11.41 13.35
C ALA A 9 16.38 -12.56 12.66
N GLN A 10 15.05 -12.65 12.84
CA GLN A 10 14.24 -13.64 12.17
C GLN A 10 14.12 -13.43 10.64
N TYR A 11 14.48 -12.25 10.14
CA TYR A 11 14.48 -11.91 8.71
C TYR A 11 15.90 -11.90 8.13
N GLU A 12 16.90 -12.41 8.87
CA GLU A 12 18.31 -12.47 8.46
C GLU A 12 18.92 -11.12 8.02
N ILE A 13 18.34 -10.00 8.52
CA ILE A 13 18.83 -8.67 8.20
C ILE A 13 20.19 -8.46 8.87
N ASN A 14 21.23 -8.27 8.04
CA ASN A 14 22.57 -7.98 8.49
C ASN A 14 22.62 -6.66 9.28
N GLU A 15 23.44 -6.62 10.33
CA GLU A 15 23.66 -5.41 11.16
C GLU A 15 24.02 -4.19 10.32
N THR A 16 24.71 -4.36 9.21
CA THR A 16 25.10 -3.29 8.28
C THR A 16 23.89 -2.51 7.73
N TYR A 17 22.75 -3.16 7.60
CA TYR A 17 21.52 -2.54 7.07
C TYR A 17 20.58 -2.03 8.17
N PHE A 18 20.86 -2.35 9.41
CA PHE A 18 19.98 -2.04 10.54
C PHE A 18 19.80 -0.53 10.73
N ASP A 19 20.88 0.24 10.68
CA ASP A 19 20.82 1.69 10.86
C ASP A 19 19.96 2.35 9.77
N ARG A 20 20.11 1.87 8.52
CA ARG A 20 19.28 2.38 7.41
C ARG A 20 17.81 2.01 7.58
N LEU A 21 17.52 0.80 8.04
CA LEU A 21 16.16 0.37 8.33
C LEU A 21 15.52 1.23 9.43
N VAL A 22 16.26 1.50 10.50
CA VAL A 22 15.79 2.38 11.59
C VAL A 22 15.53 3.79 11.09
N GLU A 23 16.36 4.32 10.19
CA GLU A 23 16.15 5.63 9.59
C GLU A 23 14.90 5.66 8.71
N LEU A 24 14.69 4.66 7.85
CA LEU A 24 13.52 4.57 6.97
C LEU A 24 12.21 4.52 7.76
N TYR A 25 12.19 3.77 8.85
CA TYR A 25 11.00 3.56 9.70
C TYR A 25 11.11 4.19 11.09
N ASP A 26 11.76 5.36 11.16
CA ASP A 26 11.89 6.09 12.43
C ASP A 26 10.49 6.38 13.03
N PRO A 27 10.22 5.90 14.26
CA PRO A 27 8.94 6.16 14.92
C PRO A 27 8.59 7.65 15.05
N ARG A 28 9.58 8.55 15.01
CA ARG A 28 9.35 10.01 15.06
C ARG A 28 8.64 10.56 13.83
N LYS A 29 8.65 9.82 12.71
CA LYS A 29 7.90 10.16 11.48
C LYS A 29 6.39 9.90 11.60
N TYR A 30 5.95 9.25 12.68
CA TYR A 30 4.56 8.87 12.90
C TYR A 30 3.96 9.58 14.11
N THR A 31 2.63 9.61 14.20
CA THR A 31 1.91 10.16 15.33
C THR A 31 1.30 9.05 16.19
N ASN A 32 1.18 9.28 17.49
CA ASN A 32 0.36 8.42 18.34
C ASN A 32 -1.10 8.60 17.96
N THR A 33 -1.84 7.50 17.92
CA THR A 33 -3.30 7.50 17.85
C THR A 33 -3.87 6.98 19.18
N THR A 34 -5.20 6.99 19.31
CA THR A 34 -5.86 6.50 20.52
C THR A 34 -5.52 5.04 20.83
N TYR A 35 -5.32 4.23 19.80
CA TYR A 35 -5.13 2.78 19.92
C TYR A 35 -3.74 2.28 19.52
N ALA A 36 -2.86 3.16 19.03
CA ALA A 36 -1.54 2.76 18.56
C ALA A 36 -0.45 3.80 18.87
N SER A 37 0.72 3.30 19.25
CA SER A 37 1.93 4.11 19.40
C SER A 37 2.59 4.40 18.05
N ARG A 38 3.49 5.39 18.03
CA ARG A 38 4.38 5.65 16.89
C ARG A 38 5.16 4.40 16.46
N GLY A 39 5.64 3.62 17.42
CA GLY A 39 6.37 2.38 17.14
C GLY A 39 5.49 1.31 16.48
N PHE A 40 4.21 1.23 16.84
CA PHE A 40 3.26 0.34 16.16
C PHE A 40 3.12 0.73 14.69
N TRP A 41 2.90 2.02 14.39
CA TRP A 41 2.73 2.47 13.02
C TRP A 41 4.01 2.30 12.18
N ALA A 42 5.19 2.57 12.75
CA ALA A 42 6.46 2.30 12.09
C ALA A 42 6.61 0.81 11.73
N GLY A 43 6.29 -0.08 12.69
CA GLY A 43 6.34 -1.53 12.45
C GLY A 43 5.32 -2.02 11.44
N SER A 44 4.10 -1.51 11.50
CA SER A 44 3.06 -1.85 10.53
C SER A 44 3.46 -1.44 9.11
N ARG A 45 4.04 -0.24 8.94
CA ARG A 45 4.52 0.22 7.63
C ARG A 45 5.69 -0.61 7.12
N TRP A 46 6.68 -0.88 7.97
CA TRP A 46 7.77 -1.78 7.61
C TRP A 46 7.26 -3.14 7.12
N TYR A 47 6.38 -3.77 7.89
CA TYR A 47 5.84 -5.08 7.54
C TYR A 47 5.05 -5.05 6.22
N GLY A 48 4.20 -4.03 6.03
CA GLY A 48 3.45 -3.86 4.78
C GLY A 48 4.36 -3.66 3.57
N ASP A 49 5.46 -2.92 3.71
CA ASP A 49 6.40 -2.70 2.61
C ASP A 49 7.18 -3.97 2.27
N VAL A 50 7.66 -4.71 3.28
CA VAL A 50 8.40 -5.96 3.09
C VAL A 50 7.54 -7.06 2.46
N VAL A 51 6.30 -7.21 2.93
CA VAL A 51 5.46 -8.37 2.59
C VAL A 51 4.58 -8.09 1.36
N MET A 52 4.22 -6.82 1.11
CA MET A 52 3.23 -6.48 0.08
C MET A 52 3.78 -5.49 -0.96
N THR A 53 4.12 -4.27 -0.55
CA THR A 53 4.39 -3.17 -1.49
C THR A 53 5.63 -3.47 -2.37
N CYS A 54 6.76 -3.80 -1.76
CA CYS A 54 7.99 -4.01 -2.51
C CYS A 54 8.00 -5.32 -3.31
N PRO A 55 7.46 -6.45 -2.80
CA PRO A 55 7.25 -7.63 -3.64
C PRO A 55 6.32 -7.39 -4.83
N ALA A 56 5.26 -6.60 -4.69
CA ALA A 56 4.39 -6.25 -5.81
C ALA A 56 5.13 -5.43 -6.88
N ARG A 57 5.89 -4.41 -6.48
CA ARG A 57 6.73 -3.62 -7.39
C ARG A 57 7.80 -4.47 -8.09
N ARG A 58 8.47 -5.36 -7.36
CA ARG A 58 9.45 -6.30 -7.91
C ARG A 58 8.82 -7.26 -8.91
N THR A 59 7.63 -7.77 -8.61
CA THR A 59 6.87 -8.62 -9.55
C THR A 59 6.53 -7.86 -10.81
N ALA A 60 6.08 -6.60 -10.71
CA ALA A 60 5.82 -5.76 -11.87
C ALA A 60 7.07 -5.57 -12.74
N HIS A 61 8.23 -5.34 -12.10
CA HIS A 61 9.50 -5.24 -12.81
C HIS A 61 9.82 -6.50 -13.63
N TRP A 62 9.62 -7.69 -13.07
CA TRP A 62 9.92 -8.94 -13.77
C TRP A 62 8.91 -9.29 -14.87
N VAL A 63 7.65 -8.90 -14.68
CA VAL A 63 6.55 -9.29 -15.58
C VAL A 63 6.35 -8.30 -16.72
N SER A 64 6.60 -7.01 -16.50
CA SER A 64 6.33 -5.94 -17.47
C SER A 64 7.05 -6.07 -18.83
N PRO A 65 8.25 -6.69 -18.95
CA PRO A 65 8.85 -6.94 -20.26
C PRO A 65 8.07 -7.93 -21.13
N HIS A 66 7.16 -8.70 -20.54
CA HIS A 66 6.46 -9.79 -21.22
C HIS A 66 4.96 -9.52 -21.43
N GLN A 67 4.36 -8.69 -20.57
CA GLN A 67 2.94 -8.33 -20.66
C GLN A 67 2.63 -7.04 -19.92
N ASN A 68 1.47 -6.45 -20.20
CA ASN A 68 1.01 -5.28 -19.44
C ASN A 68 0.76 -5.64 -17.99
N VAL A 69 1.28 -4.81 -17.11
CA VAL A 69 1.07 -4.89 -15.65
C VAL A 69 0.40 -3.61 -15.19
N PHE A 70 -0.54 -3.71 -14.31
CA PHE A 70 -1.24 -2.56 -13.73
C PHE A 70 -1.12 -2.62 -12.21
N LEU A 71 -0.41 -1.65 -11.64
CA LEU A 71 -0.21 -1.56 -10.20
C LEU A 71 -1.17 -0.54 -9.58
N TYR A 72 -1.72 -0.88 -8.42
CA TYR A 72 -2.43 0.06 -7.57
C TYR A 72 -1.79 0.14 -6.19
N PHE A 73 -2.06 1.24 -5.51
CA PHE A 73 -1.72 1.46 -4.12
C PHE A 73 -2.95 1.96 -3.38
N PHE A 74 -3.57 1.10 -2.57
CA PHE A 74 -4.73 1.47 -1.77
C PHE A 74 -4.29 2.29 -0.57
N ARG A 75 -4.84 3.51 -0.42
CA ARG A 75 -4.48 4.44 0.66
C ARG A 75 -5.69 5.15 1.27
N HIS A 76 -6.89 4.79 0.83
CA HIS A 76 -8.11 5.40 1.32
C HIS A 76 -8.46 4.93 2.74
N GLU A 77 -8.66 5.88 3.65
CA GLU A 77 -9.25 5.63 4.97
C GLU A 77 -10.74 5.90 4.92
N TYR A 78 -11.56 4.89 5.16
CA TYR A 78 -13.02 5.04 5.16
C TYR A 78 -13.51 6.03 6.20
N LYS A 79 -14.52 6.83 5.87
CA LYS A 79 -15.12 7.79 6.81
C LYS A 79 -15.74 7.12 8.05
N VAL A 80 -16.16 5.88 7.92
CA VAL A 80 -16.70 5.08 9.03
C VAL A 80 -15.60 4.51 9.95
N LEU A 81 -14.33 4.52 9.52
CA LEU A 81 -13.22 3.88 10.22
C LEU A 81 -13.07 4.29 11.69
N PRO A 82 -13.14 5.59 12.06
CA PRO A 82 -13.03 5.99 13.47
C PRO A 82 -14.09 5.36 14.38
N ILE A 83 -15.28 5.07 13.83
CA ILE A 83 -16.35 4.40 14.58
C ILE A 83 -15.99 2.93 14.78
N ILE A 84 -15.49 2.27 13.74
CA ILE A 84 -15.08 0.86 13.80
C ILE A 84 -13.92 0.69 14.77
N GLU A 85 -12.89 1.54 14.71
CA GLU A 85 -11.75 1.53 15.65
C GLU A 85 -12.17 1.71 17.10
N LYS A 86 -13.16 2.61 17.35
CA LYS A 86 -13.71 2.83 18.67
C LYS A 86 -14.43 1.59 19.23
N VAL A 87 -15.19 0.89 18.39
CA VAL A 87 -15.89 -0.34 18.77
C VAL A 87 -14.90 -1.49 18.97
N ALA A 88 -13.97 -1.66 18.06
CA ALA A 88 -12.96 -2.71 18.10
C ALA A 88 -11.87 -2.46 19.14
N LYS A 89 -11.72 -1.22 19.64
CA LYS A 89 -10.62 -0.76 20.49
C LYS A 89 -9.24 -1.10 19.93
N ALA A 90 -9.11 -1.03 18.63
CA ALA A 90 -7.92 -1.42 17.87
C ALA A 90 -7.60 -0.40 16.77
N PRO A 91 -6.31 -0.17 16.47
CA PRO A 91 -5.92 0.65 15.33
C PRO A 91 -6.12 -0.15 14.05
N LEU A 92 -6.78 0.42 13.07
CA LEU A 92 -6.98 -0.20 11.76
C LEU A 92 -6.21 0.55 10.67
N GLY A 93 -6.46 1.87 10.51
CA GLY A 93 -5.92 2.62 9.38
C GLY A 93 -6.25 1.96 8.05
N VAL A 94 -5.38 2.12 7.07
CA VAL A 94 -5.46 1.38 5.79
C VAL A 94 -4.79 0.01 5.99
N PHE A 95 -5.56 -1.02 6.28
CA PHE A 95 -5.08 -2.36 6.57
C PHE A 95 -5.14 -3.26 5.33
N HIS A 96 -4.40 -4.38 5.37
CA HIS A 96 -4.41 -5.39 4.30
C HIS A 96 -5.82 -5.94 4.05
N GLY A 97 -6.29 -5.85 2.81
CA GLY A 97 -7.64 -6.29 2.41
C GLY A 97 -8.72 -5.25 2.63
N SER A 98 -8.40 -4.03 3.09
CA SER A 98 -9.41 -2.98 3.29
C SER A 98 -10.08 -2.53 1.98
N GLU A 99 -9.44 -2.71 0.83
CA GLU A 99 -10.03 -2.44 -0.49
C GLU A 99 -11.13 -3.43 -0.90
N LEU A 100 -11.18 -4.60 -0.31
CA LEU A 100 -12.13 -5.65 -0.69
C LEU A 100 -13.57 -5.21 -0.55
N GLY A 101 -13.86 -4.33 0.41
CA GLY A 101 -15.18 -3.72 0.57
C GLY A 101 -15.63 -2.95 -0.67
N LEU A 102 -14.72 -2.25 -1.35
CA LEU A 102 -15.00 -1.52 -2.59
C LEU A 102 -15.07 -2.44 -3.80
N VAL A 103 -14.20 -3.46 -3.87
CA VAL A 103 -14.12 -4.39 -5.01
C VAL A 103 -15.36 -5.26 -5.12
N PHE A 104 -15.90 -5.74 -3.99
CA PHE A 104 -17.00 -6.70 -3.94
C PHE A 104 -18.34 -6.08 -3.53
N ASP A 105 -18.44 -4.76 -3.49
CA ASP A 105 -19.65 -4.03 -3.10
C ASP A 105 -20.25 -4.56 -1.78
N VAL A 106 -19.34 -4.79 -0.81
CA VAL A 106 -19.77 -5.25 0.51
C VAL A 106 -20.57 -4.13 1.18
N PRO A 107 -21.70 -4.43 1.84
CA PRO A 107 -22.57 -3.42 2.47
C PRO A 107 -21.86 -2.80 3.70
N ILE A 108 -20.94 -1.88 3.44
CA ILE A 108 -20.33 -0.98 4.42
C ILE A 108 -20.94 0.41 4.24
N ILE A 109 -20.92 1.21 5.31
CA ILE A 109 -21.41 2.58 5.23
C ILE A 109 -20.38 3.41 4.46
N LEU A 110 -20.69 3.74 3.21
CA LEU A 110 -19.90 4.60 2.35
C LEU A 110 -20.55 5.97 2.23
N ASP A 111 -19.76 7.02 2.12
CA ASP A 111 -20.25 8.31 1.66
C ASP A 111 -20.34 8.36 0.12
N ALA A 112 -20.90 9.44 -0.44
CA ALA A 112 -21.11 9.56 -1.88
C ALA A 112 -19.81 9.52 -2.70
N ALA A 113 -18.68 9.96 -2.14
CA ALA A 113 -17.40 9.92 -2.82
C ALA A 113 -16.78 8.52 -2.76
N GLU A 114 -16.92 7.82 -1.64
CA GLU A 114 -16.53 6.41 -1.46
C GLU A 114 -17.37 5.47 -2.36
N GLU A 115 -18.67 5.76 -2.54
CA GLU A 115 -19.51 5.03 -3.49
C GLU A 115 -19.01 5.20 -4.95
N GLN A 116 -18.57 6.40 -5.32
CA GLN A 116 -18.00 6.63 -6.64
C GLN A 116 -16.66 5.92 -6.81
N LEU A 117 -15.81 5.94 -5.77
CA LEU A 117 -14.57 5.16 -5.74
C LEU A 117 -14.85 3.66 -5.94
N SER A 118 -15.84 3.10 -5.22
CA SER A 118 -16.23 1.70 -5.36
C SER A 118 -16.68 1.37 -6.79
N LYS A 119 -17.58 2.19 -7.38
CA LYS A 119 -18.03 2.00 -8.77
C LYS A 119 -16.85 1.99 -9.76
N ALA A 120 -15.90 2.92 -9.62
CA ALA A 120 -14.75 2.97 -10.49
C ALA A 120 -13.83 1.74 -10.31
N VAL A 121 -13.60 1.32 -9.06
CA VAL A 121 -12.82 0.11 -8.75
C VAL A 121 -13.46 -1.12 -9.39
N ILE A 122 -14.77 -1.32 -9.21
CA ILE A 122 -15.50 -2.44 -9.83
C ILE A 122 -15.39 -2.39 -11.36
N GLN A 123 -15.49 -1.21 -11.98
CA GLN A 123 -15.30 -1.06 -13.43
C GLN A 123 -13.90 -1.45 -13.86
N PHE A 124 -12.85 -1.03 -13.15
CA PHE A 124 -11.48 -1.40 -13.43
C PHE A 124 -11.27 -2.92 -13.36
N TRP A 125 -11.70 -3.56 -12.27
CA TRP A 125 -11.53 -5.00 -12.08
C TRP A 125 -12.29 -5.82 -13.12
N THR A 126 -13.55 -5.46 -13.38
CA THR A 126 -14.38 -6.19 -14.33
C THR A 126 -13.97 -5.97 -15.79
N SER A 127 -13.52 -4.76 -16.15
CA SER A 127 -12.97 -4.51 -17.51
C SER A 127 -11.66 -5.23 -17.71
N PHE A 128 -10.76 -5.21 -16.72
CA PHE A 128 -9.51 -5.96 -16.77
C PHE A 128 -9.75 -7.46 -16.92
N ALA A 129 -10.65 -8.04 -16.14
CA ALA A 129 -10.98 -9.47 -16.24
C ALA A 129 -11.52 -9.85 -17.64
N ARG A 130 -12.23 -8.96 -18.32
CA ARG A 130 -12.80 -9.21 -19.65
C ARG A 130 -11.83 -8.96 -20.79
N THR A 131 -10.94 -7.97 -20.66
CA THR A 131 -10.20 -7.43 -21.81
C THR A 131 -8.68 -7.37 -21.59
N GLY A 132 -8.21 -7.64 -20.36
CA GLY A 132 -6.80 -7.46 -20.00
C GLY A 132 -6.40 -5.98 -19.83
N ARG A 133 -7.40 -5.06 -19.83
CA ARG A 133 -7.16 -3.62 -19.62
C ARG A 133 -8.15 -3.05 -18.61
N PRO A 134 -7.67 -2.39 -17.54
CA PRO A 134 -8.54 -1.72 -16.60
C PRO A 134 -9.05 -0.40 -17.22
N VAL A 135 -10.36 -0.24 -17.31
CA VAL A 135 -11.02 0.94 -17.83
C VAL A 135 -12.14 1.36 -16.87
N SER A 136 -12.17 2.65 -16.54
CA SER A 136 -13.26 3.30 -15.83
C SER A 136 -13.47 4.70 -16.41
N GLU A 137 -14.72 5.17 -16.43
CA GLU A 137 -15.07 6.46 -17.01
C GLU A 137 -14.36 7.61 -16.26
N GLY A 138 -13.69 8.49 -17.01
CA GLY A 138 -13.02 9.67 -16.47
C GLY A 138 -11.77 9.41 -15.64
N GLN A 139 -11.30 8.14 -15.58
CA GLN A 139 -10.13 7.75 -14.81
C GLN A 139 -9.15 6.97 -15.68
N GLU A 140 -7.86 7.27 -15.54
CA GLU A 140 -6.79 6.58 -16.23
C GLU A 140 -6.06 5.64 -15.27
N TRP A 141 -5.78 4.42 -15.73
CA TRP A 141 -4.88 3.49 -15.05
C TRP A 141 -3.82 3.05 -16.06
N PRO A 142 -2.63 3.69 -16.06
CA PRO A 142 -1.57 3.37 -17.02
C PRO A 142 -0.98 2.00 -16.74
N ALA A 143 -0.50 1.35 -17.81
CA ALA A 143 0.36 0.19 -17.65
C ALA A 143 1.66 0.63 -16.99
N TRP A 144 2.11 -0.16 -16.02
CA TRP A 144 3.34 0.10 -15.30
C TRP A 144 4.56 -0.05 -16.21
N SER A 145 5.52 0.84 -16.08
CA SER A 145 6.85 0.72 -16.68
C SER A 145 7.92 1.12 -15.69
N ILE A 146 9.13 0.57 -15.86
CA ILE A 146 10.24 0.83 -14.96
C ILE A 146 10.67 2.31 -15.00
N GLU A 147 10.53 2.97 -16.16
CA GLU A 147 10.95 4.36 -16.35
C GLU A 147 10.05 5.34 -15.61
N LYS A 148 8.77 5.04 -15.55
CA LYS A 148 7.77 5.92 -14.89
C LYS A 148 7.49 5.51 -13.45
N ASP A 149 7.53 4.20 -13.18
CA ASP A 149 7.24 3.58 -11.88
C ASP A 149 5.89 4.07 -11.29
N GLU A 150 4.87 4.19 -12.18
CA GLU A 150 3.57 4.77 -11.87
C GLU A 150 2.60 3.70 -11.34
N VAL A 151 1.80 4.11 -10.35
CA VAL A 151 0.72 3.31 -9.77
C VAL A 151 -0.56 4.13 -9.71
N LEU A 152 -1.72 3.47 -9.75
CA LEU A 152 -2.97 4.12 -9.43
C LEU A 152 -3.16 4.14 -7.92
N ALA A 153 -3.10 5.32 -7.31
CA ALA A 153 -3.46 5.51 -5.91
C ALA A 153 -4.99 5.48 -5.79
N LEU A 154 -5.50 4.42 -5.17
CA LEU A 154 -6.92 4.26 -4.88
C LEU A 154 -7.25 5.05 -3.61
N ASP A 155 -7.78 6.24 -3.81
CA ASP A 155 -8.16 7.22 -2.79
C ASP A 155 -9.28 8.12 -3.32
N VAL A 156 -9.72 9.07 -2.54
CA VAL A 156 -10.65 10.13 -2.95
C VAL A 156 -9.92 11.48 -2.91
N PRO A 157 -9.58 12.06 -4.09
CA PRO A 157 -9.71 11.51 -5.46
C PRO A 157 -8.64 10.45 -5.79
N MET A 158 -8.96 9.58 -6.76
CA MET A 158 -7.94 8.69 -7.35
C MET A 158 -6.92 9.50 -8.14
N GLN A 159 -5.66 9.05 -8.11
CA GLN A 159 -4.56 9.74 -8.80
C GLN A 159 -3.53 8.74 -9.30
N VAL A 160 -2.99 8.98 -10.49
CA VAL A 160 -1.77 8.31 -10.95
C VAL A 160 -0.58 9.02 -10.27
N VAL A 161 0.22 8.25 -9.56
CA VAL A 161 1.40 8.73 -8.84
C VAL A 161 2.56 7.76 -9.08
N ASN A 162 3.80 8.20 -8.90
CA ASN A 162 4.93 7.27 -8.91
C ASN A 162 5.34 6.87 -7.49
N HIS A 163 6.10 5.78 -7.37
CA HIS A 163 6.54 5.26 -6.07
C HIS A 163 7.36 6.27 -5.25
N SER A 164 8.09 7.18 -5.89
CA SER A 164 8.82 8.26 -5.19
C SER A 164 7.87 9.25 -4.52
N GLN A 165 6.77 9.61 -5.20
CA GLN A 165 5.77 10.54 -4.64
C GLN A 165 5.02 9.99 -3.43
N ILE A 166 4.87 8.67 -3.35
CA ILE A 166 4.28 7.99 -2.19
C ILE A 166 5.33 7.49 -1.18
N GLY A 167 6.62 7.87 -1.37
CA GLY A 167 7.71 7.52 -0.46
C GLY A 167 8.06 6.03 -0.45
N LYS A 168 7.80 5.30 -1.55
CA LYS A 168 8.03 3.85 -1.63
C LYS A 168 9.21 3.45 -2.51
N ALA A 169 9.66 4.30 -3.44
CA ALA A 169 10.79 3.98 -4.29
C ALA A 169 12.06 3.71 -3.46
N GLU A 170 12.47 4.66 -2.62
CA GLU A 170 13.65 4.53 -1.77
C GLU A 170 13.62 3.30 -0.86
N VAL A 171 12.45 3.04 -0.27
CA VAL A 171 12.24 1.89 0.62
C VAL A 171 12.40 0.57 -0.13
N CYS A 172 11.76 0.46 -1.30
CA CYS A 172 11.82 -0.77 -2.09
C CYS A 172 13.19 -0.98 -2.74
N ASP A 173 13.85 0.09 -3.20
CA ASP A 173 15.24 0.02 -3.71
C ASP A 173 16.19 -0.46 -2.60
N PHE A 174 15.99 -0.02 -1.36
CA PHE A 174 16.74 -0.53 -0.22
C PHE A 174 16.53 -2.05 -0.02
N PHE A 175 15.27 -2.51 0.02
CA PHE A 175 14.99 -3.95 0.18
C PHE A 175 15.49 -4.77 -1.02
N ASP A 176 15.43 -4.25 -2.23
CA ASP A 176 15.96 -4.92 -3.41
C ASP A 176 17.51 -5.03 -3.37
N SER A 177 18.19 -4.06 -2.74
CA SER A 177 19.65 -4.06 -2.59
C SER A 177 20.20 -5.09 -1.59
N ILE A 178 19.40 -5.49 -0.60
CA ILE A 178 19.79 -6.47 0.42
C ILE A 178 19.44 -7.91 0.07
N GLY A 179 18.76 -8.11 -1.07
CA GLY A 179 18.32 -9.43 -1.54
C GLY A 179 16.92 -9.82 -1.07
N PRO A 180 16.41 -10.95 -1.54
CA PRO A 180 15.11 -11.45 -1.10
C PRO A 180 15.14 -11.76 0.40
N LEU A 181 14.19 -11.17 1.13
CA LEU A 181 13.91 -11.48 2.53
C LEU A 181 13.01 -12.70 2.65
#